data_232a0c984b698bb1f84d8af8273d622b
#
_entry.id   232a0c984b698bb1f84d8af8273d622b
#
_cell.length_a   1.000
_cell.length_b   1.000
_cell.length_c   1.000
_cell.angle_alpha   90.00
_cell.angle_beta   90.00
_cell.angle_gamma   90.00
#
_symmetry.space_group_name_H-M   'P 1'
#
loop_
_entity.id
_entity.type
_entity.pdbx_description
1 polymer ?
#
loop_
_entity_poly.entity_id
_entity_poly.type
_entity_poly.pdbx_seq_one_letter_code
_entity_poly.pdbx_strand_id
1 'polypeptide(L)'
;MTAERGRPHDAYACPGWVEDPRRSLQMMLPAADPSVRLARQATRAVLTAWRLAHVEETAVLLVSELVTNAVRHARGTEVIAVDLWAERTWLRIEIRDTDRHGPQPRVPDRFDESGFGFVLVDALAGQWGVRETETGKAVWAELDTRQGAVRRI
;
A
#
# COMPACT_ATOMS: atom_id res chain seq x y z
N MET A 1 -12.22 9.97 6.51
CA MET A 1 -11.51 9.41 5.36
C MET A 1 -10.89 10.56 4.58
N THR A 2 -9.61 10.53 4.46
CA THR A 2 -8.95 11.49 3.60
C THR A 2 -9.42 11.19 2.18
N ALA A 3 -10.22 12.08 1.62
CA ALA A 3 -10.46 12.08 0.21
C ALA A 3 -9.11 11.99 -0.49
N GLU A 4 -9.02 11.18 -1.52
CA GLU A 4 -7.89 11.19 -2.41
C GLU A 4 -7.56 12.65 -2.71
N ARG A 5 -6.56 13.15 -2.03
CA ARG A 5 -6.05 14.47 -2.37
C ARG A 5 -5.21 14.28 -3.61
N GLY A 6 -5.85 14.49 -4.75
CA GLY A 6 -5.21 14.30 -6.04
C GLY A 6 -3.91 15.04 -6.12
N ARG A 7 -2.82 14.34 -5.92
CA ARG A 7 -1.55 14.79 -6.44
C ARG A 7 -1.60 14.57 -7.95
N PRO A 8 -0.96 15.42 -8.73
CA PRO A 8 -0.93 15.26 -10.19
C PRO A 8 -0.53 13.84 -10.65
N HIS A 9 0.22 13.11 -9.87
CA HIS A 9 0.62 11.76 -10.22
C HIS A 9 -0.43 10.68 -9.91
N ASP A 10 -1.46 10.98 -9.11
CA ASP A 10 -2.57 10.05 -8.95
C ASP A 10 -3.38 9.88 -10.24
N ALA A 11 -3.36 10.90 -11.09
CA ALA A 11 -3.95 10.83 -12.41
C ALA A 11 -3.18 9.91 -13.36
N TYR A 12 -1.96 9.53 -12.99
CA TYR A 12 -1.05 8.78 -13.84
C TYR A 12 -0.74 7.39 -13.27
N ALA A 13 -1.68 6.79 -12.59
CA ALA A 13 -1.53 5.40 -12.17
C ALA A 13 -1.43 4.43 -13.37
N CYS A 14 -0.83 4.89 -14.44
CA CYS A 14 -0.50 4.10 -15.60
C CYS A 14 0.93 3.60 -15.47
N PRO A 15 1.16 2.30 -15.70
CA PRO A 15 2.49 1.72 -15.61
C PRO A 15 3.55 2.37 -16.50
N GLY A 16 3.15 3.25 -17.40
CA GLY A 16 4.07 3.85 -18.39
C GLY A 16 4.89 5.03 -17.88
N TRP A 17 4.67 5.51 -16.66
CA TRP A 17 5.38 6.68 -16.16
C TRP A 17 6.48 6.36 -15.14
N VAL A 18 6.73 5.10 -14.92
CA VAL A 18 7.88 4.69 -14.09
C VAL A 18 9.13 4.98 -14.88
N GLU A 19 9.73 6.11 -14.63
CA GLU A 19 10.93 6.56 -15.31
C GLU A 19 12.15 5.66 -15.02
N ASP A 20 12.11 4.97 -13.88
CA ASP A 20 13.14 4.00 -13.53
C ASP A 20 12.50 2.67 -13.14
N PRO A 21 12.36 1.73 -14.10
CA PRO A 21 11.78 0.42 -13.82
C PRO A 21 12.57 -0.41 -12.81
N ARG A 22 13.80 0.01 -12.48
CA ARG A 22 14.61 -0.67 -11.47
C ARG A 22 14.14 -0.39 -10.05
N ARG A 23 13.30 0.63 -9.85
CA ARG A 23 12.74 0.99 -8.54
C ARG A 23 11.25 0.72 -8.46
N SER A 24 10.81 -0.33 -9.11
CA SER A 24 9.44 -0.83 -9.01
C SER A 24 9.45 -2.34 -8.77
N LEU A 25 8.47 -2.80 -8.00
CA LEU A 25 8.23 -4.20 -7.74
C LEU A 25 6.73 -4.47 -7.85
N GLN A 26 6.35 -5.47 -8.60
CA GLN A 26 4.98 -5.97 -8.66
C GLN A 26 4.97 -7.44 -8.25
N MET A 27 4.09 -7.78 -7.32
CA MET A 27 3.88 -9.16 -6.89
C MET A 27 2.42 -9.53 -7.01
N MET A 28 2.14 -10.74 -7.49
CA MET A 28 0.82 -11.34 -7.43
C MET A 28 0.84 -12.41 -6.35
N LEU A 29 0.00 -12.26 -5.35
CA LEU A 29 -0.04 -13.16 -4.20
C LEU A 29 -1.46 -13.69 -3.97
N PRO A 30 -1.60 -14.93 -3.46
CA PRO A 30 -2.90 -15.41 -3.03
C PRO A 30 -3.51 -14.49 -1.95
N ALA A 31 -4.80 -14.30 -1.98
CA ALA A 31 -5.52 -13.57 -0.94
C ALA A 31 -5.68 -14.45 0.31
N ALA A 32 -4.58 -14.78 0.94
CA ALA A 32 -4.50 -15.69 2.09
C ALA A 32 -3.46 -15.20 3.10
N ASP A 33 -3.63 -15.57 4.36
CA ASP A 33 -2.77 -15.11 5.46
C ASP A 33 -1.26 -15.24 5.21
N PRO A 34 -0.74 -16.35 4.63
CA PRO A 34 0.70 -16.44 4.36
C PRO A 34 1.24 -15.34 3.45
N SER A 35 0.40 -14.72 2.64
CA SER A 35 0.83 -13.66 1.72
C SER A 35 1.28 -12.39 2.45
N VAL A 36 0.78 -12.14 3.66
CA VAL A 36 1.26 -11.02 4.49
C VAL A 36 2.75 -11.17 4.76
N ARG A 37 3.18 -12.35 5.17
CA ARG A 37 4.59 -12.64 5.43
C ARG A 37 5.45 -12.53 4.17
N LEU A 38 4.97 -13.05 3.05
CA LEU A 38 5.68 -12.98 1.77
C LEU A 38 5.85 -11.53 1.32
N ALA A 39 4.80 -10.72 1.43
CA ALA A 39 4.86 -9.31 1.08
C ALA A 39 5.86 -8.54 1.97
N ARG A 40 5.90 -8.84 3.25
CA ARG A 40 6.86 -8.24 4.19
C ARG A 40 8.31 -8.57 3.82
N GLN A 41 8.57 -9.85 3.54
CA GLN A 41 9.91 -10.30 3.15
C GLN A 41 10.38 -9.65 1.85
N ALA A 42 9.52 -9.61 0.85
CA ALA A 42 9.83 -8.97 -0.43
C ALA A 42 10.06 -7.47 -0.28
N THR A 43 9.28 -6.80 0.57
CA THR A 43 9.46 -5.38 0.86
C THR A 43 10.83 -5.12 1.48
N ARG A 44 11.25 -5.90 2.46
CA ARG A 44 12.58 -5.78 3.06
C ARG A 44 13.68 -5.93 2.04
N ALA A 45 13.59 -6.96 1.21
CA ALA A 45 14.60 -7.25 0.20
C ALA A 45 14.72 -6.12 -0.83
N VAL A 46 13.60 -5.62 -1.34
CA VAL A 46 13.61 -4.58 -2.35
C VAL A 46 14.07 -3.23 -1.80
N LEU A 47 13.68 -2.88 -0.59
CA LEU A 47 14.13 -1.62 0.02
C LEU A 47 15.63 -1.61 0.28
N THR A 48 16.20 -2.75 0.66
CA THR A 48 17.66 -2.89 0.74
C THR A 48 18.30 -2.65 -0.62
N ALA A 49 17.77 -3.27 -1.66
CA ALA A 49 18.28 -3.10 -3.03
C ALA A 49 18.16 -1.66 -3.53
N TRP A 50 17.10 -0.95 -3.14
CA TRP A 50 16.88 0.45 -3.52
C TRP A 50 17.57 1.47 -2.62
N ARG A 51 18.34 1.01 -1.63
CA ARG A 51 18.99 1.86 -0.63
C ARG A 51 18.02 2.69 0.20
N LEU A 52 16.88 2.09 0.51
CA LEU A 52 15.82 2.69 1.31
C LEU A 52 15.63 1.97 2.67
N ALA A 53 16.69 1.33 3.17
CA ALA A 53 16.61 0.61 4.46
C ALA A 53 16.18 1.50 5.63
N HIS A 54 16.43 2.79 5.56
CA HIS A 54 16.05 3.75 6.61
C HIS A 54 14.53 3.94 6.77
N VAL A 55 13.73 3.55 5.78
CA VAL A 55 12.26 3.57 5.86
C VAL A 55 11.65 2.17 5.94
N GLU A 56 12.47 1.14 6.03
CA GLU A 56 12.04 -0.26 5.99
C GLU A 56 10.99 -0.58 7.06
N GLU A 57 11.23 -0.20 8.29
CA GLU A 57 10.34 -0.53 9.40
C GLU A 57 8.93 0.02 9.15
N THR A 58 8.83 1.29 8.77
CA THR A 58 7.55 1.92 8.47
C THR A 58 6.89 1.31 7.24
N ALA A 59 7.67 1.07 6.18
CA ALA A 59 7.15 0.47 4.95
C ALA A 59 6.62 -0.94 5.19
N VAL A 60 7.32 -1.75 5.95
CA VAL A 60 6.89 -3.12 6.29
C VAL A 60 5.60 -3.11 7.11
N LEU A 61 5.46 -2.18 8.05
CA LEU A 61 4.20 -2.02 8.79
C LEU A 61 3.05 -1.64 7.86
N LEU A 62 3.24 -0.70 6.96
CA LEU A 62 2.21 -0.30 6.00
C LEU A 62 1.83 -1.45 5.07
N VAL A 63 2.80 -2.15 4.52
CA VAL A 63 2.55 -3.34 3.68
C VAL A 63 1.74 -4.37 4.46
N SER A 64 2.14 -4.66 5.70
CA SER A 64 1.43 -5.62 6.57
C SER A 64 -0.05 -5.24 6.74
N GLU A 65 -0.32 -3.99 7.06
CA GLU A 65 -1.68 -3.53 7.30
C GLU A 65 -2.53 -3.53 6.02
N LEU A 66 -1.97 -3.03 4.93
CA LEU A 66 -2.70 -2.99 3.66
C LEU A 66 -2.96 -4.38 3.10
N VAL A 67 -2.00 -5.28 3.17
CA VAL A 67 -2.17 -6.68 2.70
C VAL A 67 -3.15 -7.42 3.62
N THR A 68 -3.04 -7.25 4.93
CA THR A 68 -3.98 -7.87 5.88
C THR A 68 -5.41 -7.43 5.61
N ASN A 69 -5.61 -6.14 5.36
CA ASN A 69 -6.93 -5.62 5.01
C ASN A 69 -7.47 -6.23 3.72
N ALA A 70 -6.64 -6.34 2.69
CA ALA A 70 -7.05 -6.95 1.43
C ALA A 70 -7.42 -8.43 1.62
N VAL A 71 -6.64 -9.18 2.37
CA VAL A 71 -6.89 -10.59 2.66
C VAL A 71 -8.21 -10.78 3.44
N ARG A 72 -8.48 -9.91 4.40
CA ARG A 72 -9.68 -10.05 5.25
C ARG A 72 -10.96 -9.55 4.61
N HIS A 73 -10.89 -8.51 3.78
CA HIS A 73 -12.07 -7.75 3.38
C HIS A 73 -12.35 -7.74 1.88
N ALA A 74 -11.44 -8.24 1.06
CA ALA A 74 -11.66 -8.29 -0.38
C ALA A 74 -12.49 -9.51 -0.77
N ARG A 75 -13.79 -9.31 -0.84
CA ARG A 75 -14.74 -10.38 -1.17
C ARG A 75 -14.55 -10.88 -2.60
N GLY A 76 -14.50 -12.19 -2.77
CA GLY A 76 -14.37 -12.81 -4.08
C GLY A 76 -12.99 -12.63 -4.71
N THR A 77 -12.04 -12.08 -3.99
CA THR A 77 -10.66 -11.92 -4.45
C THR A 77 -9.88 -13.18 -4.15
N GLU A 78 -9.32 -13.80 -5.18
CA GLU A 78 -8.43 -14.97 -5.02
C GLU A 78 -6.96 -14.56 -5.01
N VAL A 79 -6.65 -13.49 -5.73
CA VAL A 79 -5.28 -13.00 -5.91
C VAL A 79 -5.26 -11.49 -5.67
N ILE A 80 -4.28 -11.03 -4.95
CA ILE A 80 -4.01 -9.60 -4.77
C ILE A 80 -2.72 -9.22 -5.49
N ALA A 81 -2.66 -8.02 -5.99
CA ALA A 81 -1.42 -7.43 -6.49
C ALA A 81 -0.84 -6.51 -5.43
N VAL A 82 0.44 -6.67 -5.16
CA VAL A 82 1.21 -5.81 -4.27
C VAL A 82 2.24 -5.08 -5.10
N ASP A 83 2.08 -3.78 -5.18
CA ASP A 83 2.96 -2.93 -5.99
C ASP A 83 3.72 -1.98 -5.07
N LEU A 84 5.03 -1.91 -5.27
CA LEU A 84 5.89 -0.92 -4.64
C LEU A 84 6.65 -0.18 -5.73
N TRP A 85 6.73 1.13 -5.61
CA TRP A 85 7.66 1.90 -6.44
C TRP A 85 8.15 3.12 -5.69
N ALA A 86 9.36 3.49 -5.99
CA ALA A 86 10.03 4.60 -5.36
C ALA A 86 10.42 5.66 -6.38
N GLU A 87 10.13 6.88 -6.06
CA GLU A 87 10.67 8.06 -6.72
C GLU A 87 11.53 8.86 -5.77
N ARG A 88 12.09 9.96 -6.25
CA ARG A 88 13.11 10.77 -5.57
C ARG A 88 12.92 10.94 -4.06
N THR A 89 11.68 11.22 -3.64
CA THR A 89 11.40 11.62 -2.26
C THR A 89 10.27 10.84 -1.62
N TRP A 90 9.72 9.86 -2.31
CA TRP A 90 8.62 9.06 -1.76
C TRP A 90 8.65 7.61 -2.26
N LEU A 91 8.07 6.76 -1.43
CA LEU A 91 7.79 5.36 -1.72
C LEU A 91 6.29 5.18 -1.72
N ARG A 92 5.73 4.64 -2.80
CA ARG A 92 4.32 4.26 -2.86
C ARG A 92 4.16 2.75 -2.71
N ILE A 93 3.19 2.39 -1.93
CA ILE A 93 2.74 1.02 -1.70
C ILE A 93 1.30 0.98 -2.15
N GLU A 94 0.93 0.03 -2.99
CA GLU A 94 -0.42 -0.11 -3.48
C GLU A 94 -0.83 -1.58 -3.50
N ILE A 95 -2.00 -1.87 -2.95
CA ILE A 95 -2.58 -3.21 -2.94
C ILE A 95 -3.85 -3.17 -3.77
N ARG A 96 -3.89 -3.96 -4.83
CA ARG A 96 -5.05 -4.08 -5.71
C ARG A 96 -5.75 -5.40 -5.49
N ASP A 97 -7.05 -5.36 -5.44
CA ASP A 97 -7.91 -6.54 -5.38
C ASP A 97 -9.00 -6.47 -6.46
N THR A 98 -9.77 -7.53 -6.58
CA THR A 98 -10.85 -7.64 -7.58
C THR A 98 -12.23 -7.53 -6.95
N ASP A 99 -12.33 -6.94 -5.75
CA ASP A 99 -13.59 -6.75 -5.09
C ASP A 99 -14.40 -5.64 -5.77
N ARG A 100 -15.44 -6.04 -6.50
CA ARG A 100 -16.35 -5.13 -7.18
C ARG A 100 -17.54 -4.68 -6.34
N HIS A 101 -17.67 -5.16 -5.12
CA HIS A 101 -18.76 -4.77 -4.22
C HIS A 101 -18.53 -3.37 -3.66
N GLY A 102 -17.80 -2.62 -4.41
CA GLY A 102 -17.46 -1.25 -4.18
C GLY A 102 -16.33 -1.10 -3.19
N PRO A 103 -15.41 -0.20 -3.50
CA PRO A 103 -14.66 0.39 -2.44
C PRO A 103 -15.75 1.05 -1.64
N GLN A 104 -16.14 0.40 -0.64
CA GLN A 104 -16.78 1.16 0.37
C GLN A 104 -15.64 1.93 0.99
N PRO A 105 -15.42 3.19 0.61
CA PRO A 105 -14.50 4.02 1.34
C PRO A 105 -15.14 4.27 2.69
N ARG A 106 -15.33 3.21 3.43
CA ARG A 106 -15.80 3.32 4.78
C ARG A 106 -14.68 3.89 5.60
N VAL A 107 -14.97 4.99 6.22
CA VAL A 107 -14.28 5.31 7.46
C VAL A 107 -14.38 4.05 8.29
N PRO A 108 -13.27 3.37 8.60
CA PRO A 108 -13.34 2.20 9.44
C PRO A 108 -13.99 2.62 10.75
N ASP A 109 -15.02 1.87 11.14
CA ASP A 109 -15.57 2.03 12.47
C ASP A 109 -14.42 1.85 13.47
N ARG A 110 -14.27 2.77 14.39
CA ARG A 110 -13.22 2.72 15.41
C ARG A 110 -13.28 1.45 16.25
N PHE A 111 -14.40 0.76 16.23
CA PHE A 111 -14.64 -0.48 16.97
C PHE A 111 -14.46 -1.73 16.12
N ASP A 112 -14.22 -1.57 14.83
CA ASP A 112 -13.91 -2.68 13.95
C ASP A 112 -12.41 -2.95 14.02
N GLU A 113 -12.00 -4.21 14.19
CA GLU A 113 -10.60 -4.60 14.18
C GLU A 113 -9.88 -4.12 12.91
N SER A 114 -10.59 -4.08 11.79
CA SER A 114 -10.08 -3.52 10.54
C SER A 114 -9.83 -2.01 10.64
N GLY A 115 -10.48 -1.30 11.55
CA GLY A 115 -10.29 0.12 11.77
C GLY A 115 -8.92 0.46 12.34
N PHE A 116 -8.28 -0.45 13.08
CA PHE A 116 -6.95 -0.23 13.63
C PHE A 116 -5.87 -0.16 12.54
N GLY A 117 -6.01 -0.97 11.49
CA GLY A 117 -5.08 -0.92 10.37
C GLY A 117 -5.08 0.45 9.69
N PHE A 118 -6.22 1.05 9.46
CA PHE A 118 -6.31 2.38 8.85
C PHE A 118 -5.86 3.49 9.80
N VAL A 119 -6.06 3.35 11.08
CA VAL A 119 -5.49 4.29 12.06
C VAL A 119 -3.97 4.28 12.00
N LEU A 120 -3.38 3.10 11.89
CA LEU A 120 -1.93 2.95 11.75
C LEU A 120 -1.44 3.52 10.42
N VAL A 121 -2.14 3.23 9.33
CA VAL A 121 -1.81 3.78 8.00
C VAL A 121 -1.87 5.31 8.02
N ASP A 122 -2.90 5.88 8.60
CA ASP A 122 -3.05 7.34 8.71
C ASP A 122 -1.92 7.98 9.54
N ALA A 123 -1.47 7.28 10.59
CA ALA A 123 -0.38 7.76 11.43
C ALA A 123 0.99 7.68 10.77
N LEU A 124 1.22 6.67 9.95
CA LEU A 124 2.54 6.37 9.38
C LEU A 124 2.74 6.92 7.97
N ALA A 125 1.69 6.93 7.17
CA ALA A 125 1.78 7.39 5.79
C ALA A 125 1.75 8.92 5.70
N GLY A 126 2.47 9.47 4.75
CA GLY A 126 2.35 10.88 4.40
C GLY A 126 1.02 11.18 3.73
N GLN A 127 0.56 10.25 2.90
CA GLN A 127 -0.75 10.24 2.26
C GLN A 127 -1.20 8.81 2.06
N TRP A 128 -2.51 8.60 2.00
CA TRP A 128 -3.10 7.31 1.64
C TRP A 128 -4.50 7.51 1.09
N GLY A 129 -5.01 6.52 0.40
CA GLY A 129 -6.37 6.57 -0.14
C GLY A 129 -6.81 5.24 -0.73
N VAL A 130 -8.03 5.27 -1.23
CA VAL A 130 -8.65 4.16 -1.97
C VAL A 130 -9.12 4.70 -3.30
N ARG A 131 -8.86 3.97 -4.37
CA ARG A 131 -9.38 4.29 -5.70
C ARG A 131 -10.01 3.07 -6.36
N GLU A 132 -11.00 3.32 -7.20
CA GLU A 132 -11.56 2.28 -8.05
C GLU A 132 -10.60 1.96 -9.19
N THR A 133 -10.56 0.68 -9.55
CA THR A 133 -9.86 0.20 -10.74
C THR A 133 -10.86 -0.46 -11.68
N GLU A 134 -10.45 -0.77 -12.89
CA GLU A 134 -11.31 -1.47 -13.85
C GLU A 134 -11.77 -2.85 -13.33
N THR A 135 -10.99 -3.47 -12.48
CA THR A 135 -11.24 -4.83 -12.00
C THR A 135 -11.60 -4.93 -10.52
N GLY A 136 -11.58 -3.82 -9.80
CA GLY A 136 -11.87 -3.83 -8.36
C GLY A 136 -11.48 -2.51 -7.70
N LYS A 137 -10.58 -2.57 -6.72
CA LYS A 137 -10.08 -1.37 -6.04
C LYS A 137 -8.59 -1.48 -5.74
N ALA A 138 -7.99 -0.34 -5.49
CA ALA A 138 -6.62 -0.21 -5.01
C ALA A 138 -6.61 0.62 -3.73
N VAL A 139 -5.94 0.12 -2.72
CA VAL A 139 -5.63 0.87 -1.50
C VAL A 139 -4.15 1.21 -1.54
N TRP A 140 -3.81 2.46 -1.33
CA TRP A 140 -2.44 2.92 -1.48
C TRP A 140 -1.99 3.79 -0.30
N ALA A 141 -0.69 3.81 -0.09
CA ALA A 141 -0.04 4.68 0.89
C ALA A 141 1.29 5.19 0.34
N GLU A 142 1.65 6.40 0.70
CA GLU A 142 2.93 7.00 0.35
C GLU A 142 3.72 7.40 1.58
N LEU A 143 5.01 7.11 1.54
CA LEU A 143 5.99 7.50 2.54
C LEU A 143 6.96 8.52 1.98
N ASP A 144 7.27 9.53 2.77
CA ASP A 144 8.39 10.42 2.47
C ASP A 144 9.71 9.70 2.81
N THR A 145 10.53 9.48 1.81
CA THR A 145 11.80 8.76 1.95
C THR A 145 12.96 9.62 2.46
N ARG A 146 12.75 10.92 2.61
CA ARG A 146 13.75 11.83 3.17
C ARG A 146 13.78 11.77 4.70
N GLN A 147 12.70 11.33 5.31
CA GLN A 147 12.57 11.25 6.76
C GLN A 147 12.91 9.84 7.21
N GLY A 148 14.14 9.67 7.65
CA GLY A 148 14.66 8.35 8.01
C GLY A 148 14.31 7.89 9.41
N ALA A 149 13.09 7.89 9.85
CA ALA A 149 12.65 7.10 11.01
C ALA A 149 11.15 7.25 11.24
N VAL A 150 10.56 6.19 11.76
CA VAL A 150 9.25 6.23 12.38
C VAL A 150 9.22 7.45 13.32
N ARG A 151 8.35 8.41 13.03
CA ARG A 151 8.06 9.43 14.02
C ARG A 151 7.58 8.72 15.26
N ARG A 152 8.37 8.73 16.30
CA ARG A 152 7.89 8.30 17.59
C ARG A 152 6.72 9.20 17.97
N ILE A 153 5.59 8.60 18.02
CA ILE A 153 4.40 9.24 18.52
C ILE A 153 4.59 9.47 20.01
#